data_3a52a0509785adac4ba3278d65c09bfe
#
_entry.id   3a52a0509785adac4ba3278d65c09bfe
#
_cell.length_a   1.000
_cell.length_b   1.000
_cell.length_c   1.000
_cell.angle_alpha   90.00
_cell.angle_beta   90.00
_cell.angle_gamma   90.00
#
_symmetry.space_group_name_H-M   'P 1'
#
loop_
_entity.id
_entity.type
_entity.pdbx_description
1 polymer ?
#
loop_
_entity_poly.entity_id
_entity_poly.type
_entity_poly.pdbx_seq_one_letter_code
_entity_poly.pdbx_strand_id
1 'polypeptide(L)'
;VSHPTEPPRLKRALGLTGLTLFGVTYMTVITVFTTYGIVNQVTDGHLPAAYTLAVVAMLFTAASYAAMVRRYPVAGSAYTYTQQSFGGAAGFLTGWVMLLDYLFIPMINFMLIGIYLNTQFPAIPVWVFTLVALLLVLLFNILGITLVNKLNIAIIGLSVLLVVVFVALAFKTAFGGDTAVSLIEPFTFGEGGIGAIASGAAILALSFLGFDAVSTLSEEAKNPRKDIPRAIILSTLTGGLLFILVSWAGGLAFQPEWSSLSAGEIEAAGVTVMDVLGGEAFTAFFVAVYVVGAFGSGMTGQVSVSRILYAMGRDGMLPRPLAKLGRRFGTPIVAAVTVSVFALSALFLSLEAVAFMISFGALAAFAMVNLSVIRTYLFPKGGRRQPITVRAFLAYGVAPLIGFALTIWLWTSLQPATWLVGAIWLAIGVVIIAIVTGGFKRPVPKMDFSEGEPSTEQIDALGEEYPLLGDRA
;
A
#
# COMPACT_ATOMS: atom_id res chain seq x y z
N VAL A 1 -0.27 -48.99 -9.05
CA VAL A 1 0.28 -47.80 -9.70
C VAL A 1 -0.43 -46.63 -9.05
N SER A 2 0.20 -46.02 -8.02
CA SER A 2 -0.29 -44.80 -7.40
C SER A 2 -0.01 -43.64 -8.37
N HIS A 3 -1.09 -43.02 -8.87
CA HIS A 3 -0.98 -41.76 -9.63
C HIS A 3 -0.35 -40.71 -8.69
N PRO A 4 0.64 -39.91 -9.16
CA PRO A 4 1.12 -38.77 -8.42
C PRO A 4 -0.07 -37.83 -8.18
N THR A 5 -0.43 -37.60 -6.96
CA THR A 5 -1.43 -36.57 -6.61
C THR A 5 -0.90 -35.23 -7.10
N GLU A 6 -1.58 -34.62 -8.07
CA GLU A 6 -1.26 -33.23 -8.47
C GLU A 6 -1.26 -32.33 -7.21
N PRO A 7 -0.26 -31.44 -7.08
CA PRO A 7 -0.23 -30.53 -5.93
C PRO A 7 -1.53 -29.71 -5.90
N PRO A 8 -2.07 -29.42 -4.72
CA PRO A 8 -3.32 -28.69 -4.56
C PRO A 8 -3.20 -27.32 -5.26
N ARG A 9 -4.01 -27.10 -6.29
CA ARG A 9 -4.09 -25.83 -7.02
C ARG A 9 -5.15 -24.95 -6.40
N LEU A 10 -4.86 -23.65 -6.27
CA LEU A 10 -5.83 -22.66 -5.82
C LEU A 10 -7.09 -22.67 -6.70
N LYS A 11 -8.27 -22.59 -6.07
CA LYS A 11 -9.54 -22.68 -6.78
C LYS A 11 -9.81 -21.39 -7.53
N ARG A 12 -9.86 -21.41 -8.85
CA ARG A 12 -10.19 -20.26 -9.71
C ARG A 12 -11.66 -19.85 -9.56
N ALA A 13 -11.94 -19.06 -8.51
CA ALA A 13 -13.29 -18.67 -8.14
C ALA A 13 -13.61 -17.20 -8.47
N LEU A 14 -12.60 -16.31 -8.52
CA LEU A 14 -12.79 -14.87 -8.62
C LEU A 14 -13.06 -14.40 -10.06
N GLY A 15 -14.18 -13.69 -10.26
CA GLY A 15 -14.50 -12.98 -11.48
C GLY A 15 -14.14 -11.50 -11.40
N LEU A 16 -14.35 -10.75 -12.51
CA LEU A 16 -14.02 -9.34 -12.63
C LEU A 16 -14.56 -8.49 -11.47
N THR A 17 -15.84 -8.65 -11.11
CA THR A 17 -16.46 -7.86 -10.03
C THR A 17 -15.78 -8.12 -8.68
N GLY A 18 -15.54 -9.40 -8.33
CA GLY A 18 -14.87 -9.74 -7.07
C GLY A 18 -13.45 -9.19 -6.98
N LEU A 19 -12.69 -9.27 -8.09
CA LEU A 19 -11.34 -8.71 -8.18
C LEU A 19 -11.32 -7.18 -8.09
N THR A 20 -12.29 -6.49 -8.73
CA THR A 20 -12.41 -5.03 -8.65
C THR A 20 -12.77 -4.59 -7.23
N LEU A 21 -13.75 -5.25 -6.61
CA LEU A 21 -14.14 -4.97 -5.23
C LEU A 21 -12.98 -5.23 -4.27
N PHE A 22 -12.20 -6.29 -4.49
CA PHE A 22 -11.00 -6.54 -3.69
C PHE A 22 -10.03 -5.35 -3.76
N GLY A 23 -9.69 -4.87 -4.97
CA GLY A 23 -8.79 -3.73 -5.14
C GLY A 23 -9.31 -2.45 -4.47
N VAL A 24 -10.60 -2.11 -4.66
CA VAL A 24 -11.22 -0.94 -4.03
C VAL A 24 -11.24 -1.07 -2.49
N THR A 25 -11.55 -2.27 -2.00
CA THR A 25 -11.56 -2.54 -0.56
C THR A 25 -10.15 -2.44 0.04
N TYR A 26 -9.14 -2.96 -0.68
CA TYR A 26 -7.76 -2.91 -0.22
C TYR A 26 -7.24 -1.46 -0.14
N MET A 27 -7.57 -0.61 -1.14
CA MET A 27 -7.23 0.82 -1.13
C MET A 27 -7.94 1.59 0.00
N THR A 28 -9.03 1.07 0.55
CA THR A 28 -9.80 1.61 1.69
C THR A 28 -10.08 3.11 1.59
N VAL A 29 -11.30 3.50 1.16
CA VAL A 29 -11.67 4.92 0.92
C VAL A 29 -11.45 5.82 2.15
N ILE A 30 -11.54 5.26 3.35
CA ILE A 30 -11.30 5.96 4.62
C ILE A 30 -9.84 6.46 4.76
N THR A 31 -8.93 5.96 3.90
CA THR A 31 -7.51 6.40 3.85
C THR A 31 -7.37 7.88 3.49
N VAL A 32 -8.37 8.50 2.87
CA VAL A 32 -8.40 9.97 2.65
C VAL A 32 -8.17 10.72 3.96
N PHE A 33 -8.74 10.26 5.07
CA PHE A 33 -8.62 10.91 6.37
C PHE A 33 -7.27 10.69 7.04
N THR A 34 -6.49 9.69 6.60
CA THR A 34 -5.11 9.44 7.07
C THR A 34 -4.18 10.63 6.82
N THR A 35 -4.28 11.21 5.63
CA THR A 35 -3.40 12.30 5.17
C THR A 35 -4.17 13.60 4.95
N TYR A 36 -5.42 13.68 5.41
CA TYR A 36 -6.32 14.80 5.14
C TYR A 36 -5.70 16.14 5.49
N GLY A 37 -5.23 16.32 6.72
CA GLY A 37 -4.62 17.56 7.17
C GLY A 37 -3.27 17.83 6.51
N ILE A 38 -2.40 16.79 6.44
CA ILE A 38 -1.04 16.91 5.89
C ILE A 38 -1.10 17.41 4.44
N VAL A 39 -1.94 16.79 3.60
CA VAL A 39 -2.00 17.19 2.20
C VAL A 39 -2.73 18.51 2.01
N ASN A 40 -3.77 18.81 2.79
CA ASN A 40 -4.40 20.14 2.77
C ASN A 40 -3.41 21.22 3.20
N GLN A 41 -2.56 20.98 4.22
CA GLN A 41 -1.50 21.93 4.60
C GLN A 41 -0.50 22.16 3.47
N VAL A 42 -0.02 21.08 2.82
CA VAL A 42 0.96 21.17 1.72
C VAL A 42 0.37 21.88 0.49
N THR A 43 -0.93 21.69 0.25
CA THR A 43 -1.62 22.18 -0.96
C THR A 43 -2.50 23.40 -0.70
N ASP A 44 -2.48 23.94 0.51
CA ASP A 44 -3.32 25.05 0.96
C ASP A 44 -4.83 24.80 0.66
N GLY A 45 -5.34 23.65 1.08
CA GLY A 45 -6.74 23.28 0.89
C GLY A 45 -7.08 22.64 -0.46
N HIS A 46 -6.12 22.46 -1.37
CA HIS A 46 -6.36 21.92 -2.71
C HIS A 46 -6.16 20.40 -2.80
N LEU A 47 -6.57 19.66 -1.77
CA LEU A 47 -6.52 18.19 -1.71
C LEU A 47 -7.18 17.49 -2.91
N PRO A 48 -8.36 17.93 -3.44
CA PRO A 48 -8.97 17.33 -4.62
C PRO A 48 -8.12 17.47 -5.89
N ALA A 49 -7.39 18.59 -6.06
CA ALA A 49 -6.46 18.77 -7.17
C ALA A 49 -5.30 17.77 -7.07
N ALA A 50 -4.75 17.58 -5.87
CA ALA A 50 -3.69 16.60 -5.63
C ALA A 50 -4.16 15.16 -5.90
N TYR A 51 -5.36 14.78 -5.46
CA TYR A 51 -5.94 13.48 -5.82
C TYR A 51 -6.17 13.33 -7.32
N THR A 52 -6.60 14.38 -8.02
CA THR A 52 -6.78 14.35 -9.47
C THR A 52 -5.46 14.06 -10.18
N LEU A 53 -4.37 14.72 -9.80
CA LEU A 53 -3.04 14.45 -10.33
C LEU A 53 -2.56 13.02 -10.01
N ALA A 54 -2.77 12.58 -8.76
CA ALA A 54 -2.42 11.24 -8.33
C ALA A 54 -3.19 10.16 -9.13
N VAL A 55 -4.51 10.33 -9.34
CA VAL A 55 -5.34 9.42 -10.16
C VAL A 55 -4.78 9.29 -11.57
N VAL A 56 -4.46 10.43 -12.21
CA VAL A 56 -3.89 10.41 -13.56
C VAL A 56 -2.59 9.63 -13.60
N ALA A 57 -1.66 9.89 -12.69
CA ALA A 57 -0.39 9.17 -12.62
C ALA A 57 -0.58 7.67 -12.36
N MET A 58 -1.49 7.32 -11.41
CA MET A 58 -1.76 5.94 -11.04
C MET A 58 -2.51 5.17 -12.14
N LEU A 59 -3.35 5.80 -12.95
CA LEU A 59 -4.00 5.14 -14.09
C LEU A 59 -3.00 4.73 -15.19
N PHE A 60 -1.97 5.54 -15.48
CA PHE A 60 -0.90 5.14 -16.38
C PHE A 60 -0.10 3.96 -15.80
N THR A 61 0.18 3.98 -14.51
CA THR A 61 0.85 2.88 -13.81
C THR A 61 -0.02 1.62 -13.77
N ALA A 62 -1.31 1.75 -13.48
CA ALA A 62 -2.29 0.65 -13.51
C ALA A 62 -2.38 0.01 -14.91
N ALA A 63 -2.33 0.81 -15.98
CA ALA A 63 -2.25 0.31 -17.35
C ALA A 63 -0.96 -0.48 -17.60
N SER A 64 0.16 -0.05 -17.01
CA SER A 64 1.44 -0.78 -17.07
C SER A 64 1.38 -2.11 -16.30
N TYR A 65 0.83 -2.12 -15.09
CA TYR A 65 0.55 -3.37 -14.35
C TYR A 65 -0.36 -4.31 -15.16
N ALA A 66 -1.44 -3.79 -15.73
CA ALA A 66 -2.35 -4.54 -16.59
C ALA A 66 -1.63 -5.17 -17.80
N ALA A 67 -0.69 -4.45 -18.40
CA ALA A 67 0.13 -4.98 -19.50
C ALA A 67 1.06 -6.11 -19.01
N MET A 68 1.72 -5.93 -17.85
CA MET A 68 2.63 -6.94 -17.29
C MET A 68 1.89 -8.21 -16.89
N VAL A 69 0.71 -8.13 -16.26
CA VAL A 69 -0.13 -9.29 -15.93
C VAL A 69 -0.55 -10.08 -17.18
N ARG A 70 -0.88 -9.40 -18.29
CA ARG A 70 -1.19 -10.08 -19.55
C ARG A 70 -0.03 -10.94 -20.04
N ARG A 71 1.20 -10.47 -19.84
CA ARG A 71 2.41 -11.18 -20.25
C ARG A 71 2.84 -12.23 -19.24
N TYR A 72 2.78 -11.90 -17.95
CA TYR A 72 3.20 -12.72 -16.82
C TYR A 72 2.06 -12.83 -15.80
N PRO A 73 1.07 -13.74 -16.03
CA PRO A 73 -0.08 -13.90 -15.14
C PRO A 73 0.28 -14.74 -13.89
N VAL A 74 1.26 -14.27 -13.14
CA VAL A 74 1.76 -14.90 -11.91
C VAL A 74 1.66 -13.93 -10.76
N ALA A 75 1.50 -14.42 -9.54
CA ALA A 75 1.60 -13.62 -8.34
C ALA A 75 3.02 -13.05 -8.20
N GLY A 76 3.18 -11.83 -7.68
CA GLY A 76 4.51 -11.29 -7.41
C GLY A 76 4.72 -9.80 -7.70
N SER A 77 3.68 -9.06 -8.14
CA SER A 77 3.70 -7.59 -8.25
C SER A 77 4.97 -7.01 -8.93
N ALA A 78 5.38 -5.79 -8.57
CA ALA A 78 6.49 -5.06 -9.19
C ALA A 78 7.83 -5.80 -9.16
N TYR A 79 8.13 -6.53 -8.07
CA TYR A 79 9.33 -7.35 -7.97
C TYR A 79 9.46 -8.31 -9.15
N THR A 80 8.43 -9.15 -9.36
CA THR A 80 8.44 -10.17 -10.42
C THR A 80 8.54 -9.55 -11.80
N TYR A 81 7.80 -8.47 -12.06
CA TYR A 81 7.84 -7.80 -13.36
C TYR A 81 9.21 -7.19 -13.66
N THR A 82 9.84 -6.58 -12.66
CA THR A 82 11.18 -6.02 -12.78
C THR A 82 12.23 -7.12 -12.97
N GLN A 83 12.12 -8.22 -12.23
CA GLN A 83 13.02 -9.37 -12.35
C GLN A 83 12.94 -9.99 -13.75
N GLN A 84 11.76 -10.19 -14.29
CA GLN A 84 11.56 -10.76 -15.64
C GLN A 84 12.11 -9.83 -16.74
N SER A 85 12.00 -8.52 -16.54
CA SER A 85 12.41 -7.52 -17.53
C SER A 85 13.91 -7.23 -17.49
N PHE A 86 14.46 -6.96 -16.31
CA PHE A 86 15.83 -6.45 -16.10
C PHE A 86 16.77 -7.45 -15.42
N GLY A 87 16.26 -8.54 -14.84
CA GLY A 87 17.05 -9.57 -14.17
C GLY A 87 17.02 -9.48 -12.64
N GLY A 88 17.68 -10.45 -11.97
CA GLY A 88 17.56 -10.67 -10.54
C GLY A 88 17.98 -9.48 -9.66
N ALA A 89 19.05 -8.78 -10.03
CA ALA A 89 19.53 -7.63 -9.24
C ALA A 89 18.51 -6.47 -9.22
N ALA A 90 17.96 -6.11 -10.39
CA ALA A 90 16.95 -5.06 -10.48
C ALA A 90 15.64 -5.48 -9.76
N GLY A 91 15.23 -6.75 -9.91
CA GLY A 91 14.10 -7.30 -9.17
C GLY A 91 14.31 -7.18 -7.66
N PHE A 92 15.47 -7.64 -7.16
CA PHE A 92 15.79 -7.54 -5.74
C PHE A 92 15.72 -6.09 -5.22
N LEU A 93 16.36 -5.14 -5.90
CA LEU A 93 16.37 -3.75 -5.47
C LEU A 93 14.96 -3.15 -5.49
N THR A 94 14.12 -3.49 -6.48
CA THR A 94 12.71 -3.08 -6.51
C THR A 94 11.95 -3.65 -5.31
N GLY A 95 12.09 -4.94 -5.01
CA GLY A 95 11.49 -5.56 -3.85
C GLY A 95 12.02 -5.00 -2.52
N TRP A 96 13.31 -4.68 -2.45
CA TRP A 96 13.93 -4.06 -1.29
C TRP A 96 13.38 -2.66 -1.00
N VAL A 97 13.16 -1.85 -2.04
CA VAL A 97 12.55 -0.52 -1.88
C VAL A 97 11.06 -0.64 -1.52
N MET A 98 10.34 -1.60 -2.10
CA MET A 98 8.97 -1.91 -1.68
C MET A 98 8.89 -2.36 -0.22
N LEU A 99 9.91 -3.02 0.32
CA LEU A 99 9.93 -3.41 1.73
C LEU A 99 9.85 -2.20 2.66
N LEU A 100 10.35 -1.04 2.24
CA LEU A 100 10.20 0.21 2.98
C LEU A 100 8.72 0.56 3.18
N ASP A 101 7.93 0.54 2.09
CA ASP A 101 6.49 0.73 2.12
C ASP A 101 5.83 -0.27 3.10
N TYR A 102 6.08 -1.55 2.95
CA TYR A 102 5.51 -2.59 3.83
C TYR A 102 5.87 -2.41 5.31
N LEU A 103 7.08 -1.96 5.64
CA LEU A 103 7.53 -1.72 7.02
C LEU A 103 6.78 -0.54 7.68
N PHE A 104 6.48 0.50 6.90
CA PHE A 104 5.85 1.71 7.42
C PHE A 104 4.30 1.64 7.45
N ILE A 105 3.65 0.75 6.67
CA ILE A 105 2.18 0.60 6.70
C ILE A 105 1.65 0.21 8.09
N PRO A 106 2.16 -0.80 8.81
CA PRO A 106 1.71 -1.06 10.18
C PRO A 106 1.95 0.13 11.10
N MET A 107 3.08 0.81 10.93
CA MET A 107 3.49 1.95 11.75
C MET A 107 2.49 3.11 11.64
N ILE A 108 2.10 3.50 10.43
CA ILE A 108 1.12 4.58 10.22
C ILE A 108 -0.22 4.26 10.89
N ASN A 109 -0.64 3.00 10.84
CA ASN A 109 -1.87 2.57 11.50
C ASN A 109 -1.79 2.71 13.04
N PHE A 110 -0.65 2.34 13.65
CA PHE A 110 -0.47 2.50 15.10
C PHE A 110 -0.45 3.98 15.51
N MET A 111 0.19 4.85 14.72
CA MET A 111 0.19 6.29 14.96
C MET A 111 -1.22 6.87 14.89
N LEU A 112 -2.00 6.51 13.87
CA LEU A 112 -3.36 7.01 13.69
C LEU A 112 -4.31 6.51 14.79
N ILE A 113 -4.16 5.27 15.25
CA ILE A 113 -4.87 4.79 16.46
C ILE A 113 -4.53 5.69 17.64
N GLY A 114 -3.26 6.02 17.83
CA GLY A 114 -2.81 6.91 18.90
C GLY A 114 -3.40 8.31 18.80
N ILE A 115 -3.28 8.95 17.65
CA ILE A 115 -3.75 10.31 17.38
C ILE A 115 -5.26 10.40 17.55
N TYR A 116 -6.01 9.50 16.95
CA TYR A 116 -7.47 9.55 16.93
C TYR A 116 -8.10 9.16 18.28
N LEU A 117 -7.51 8.22 19.03
CA LEU A 117 -7.96 7.93 20.38
C LEU A 117 -7.63 9.09 21.36
N ASN A 118 -6.52 9.78 21.16
CA ASN A 118 -6.18 10.93 21.99
C ASN A 118 -7.22 12.07 21.85
N THR A 119 -7.84 12.25 20.67
CA THR A 119 -8.93 13.24 20.51
C THR A 119 -10.15 12.93 21.38
N GLN A 120 -10.43 11.64 21.62
CA GLN A 120 -11.53 11.20 22.48
C GLN A 120 -11.14 11.12 23.97
N PHE A 121 -9.86 10.85 24.23
CA PHE A 121 -9.31 10.69 25.58
C PHE A 121 -8.08 11.55 25.78
N PRO A 122 -8.20 12.90 25.85
CA PRO A 122 -7.07 13.83 25.89
C PRO A 122 -6.14 13.65 27.10
N ALA A 123 -6.65 13.06 28.18
CA ALA A 123 -5.85 12.77 29.38
C ALA A 123 -4.77 11.70 29.16
N ILE A 124 -4.88 10.89 28.10
CA ILE A 124 -3.93 9.82 27.79
C ILE A 124 -3.07 10.25 26.60
N PRO A 125 -1.74 10.35 26.77
CA PRO A 125 -0.86 10.76 25.67
C PRO A 125 -0.91 9.84 24.45
N VAL A 126 -0.74 10.41 23.25
CA VAL A 126 -0.75 9.70 21.95
C VAL A 126 0.15 8.46 21.96
N TRP A 127 1.37 8.59 22.48
CA TRP A 127 2.34 7.51 22.52
C TRP A 127 1.87 6.26 23.29
N VAL A 128 1.01 6.44 24.29
CA VAL A 128 0.47 5.31 25.08
C VAL A 128 -0.43 4.44 24.19
N PHE A 129 -1.37 5.06 23.49
CA PHE A 129 -2.27 4.35 22.56
C PHE A 129 -1.50 3.69 21.41
N THR A 130 -0.52 4.41 20.83
CA THR A 130 0.35 3.88 19.77
C THR A 130 1.11 2.64 20.25
N LEU A 131 1.71 2.71 21.44
CA LEU A 131 2.46 1.59 22.02
C LEU A 131 1.55 0.41 22.36
N VAL A 132 0.37 0.66 22.92
CA VAL A 132 -0.62 -0.38 23.24
C VAL A 132 -1.08 -1.07 21.96
N ALA A 133 -1.41 -0.32 20.90
CA ALA A 133 -1.80 -0.89 19.62
C ALA A 133 -0.69 -1.78 19.04
N LEU A 134 0.55 -1.31 19.02
CA LEU A 134 1.71 -2.08 18.57
C LEU A 134 1.90 -3.39 19.35
N LEU A 135 1.83 -3.32 20.68
CA LEU A 135 2.02 -4.50 21.55
C LEU A 135 0.89 -5.51 21.40
N LEU A 136 -0.37 -5.05 21.27
CA LEU A 136 -1.51 -5.92 21.04
C LEU A 136 -1.41 -6.62 19.67
N VAL A 137 -1.03 -5.89 18.63
CA VAL A 137 -0.83 -6.46 17.29
C VAL A 137 0.31 -7.47 17.29
N LEU A 138 1.44 -7.18 17.95
CA LEU A 138 2.54 -8.14 18.11
C LEU A 138 2.08 -9.39 18.84
N LEU A 139 1.35 -9.24 19.94
CA LEU A 139 0.82 -10.38 20.73
C LEU A 139 -0.09 -11.26 19.87
N PHE A 140 -1.05 -10.66 19.14
CA PHE A 140 -1.98 -11.43 18.31
C PHE A 140 -1.29 -12.13 17.14
N ASN A 141 -0.27 -11.50 16.55
CA ASN A 141 0.53 -12.11 15.49
C ASN A 141 1.37 -13.28 16.00
N ILE A 142 1.95 -13.19 17.21
CA ILE A 142 2.66 -14.32 17.84
C ILE A 142 1.71 -15.48 18.14
N LEU A 143 0.51 -15.17 18.61
CA LEU A 143 -0.52 -16.18 18.91
C LEU A 143 -1.19 -16.77 17.66
N GLY A 144 -0.90 -16.22 16.47
CA GLY A 144 -1.49 -16.68 15.21
C GLY A 144 -3.01 -16.43 15.12
N ILE A 145 -3.52 -15.39 15.78
CA ILE A 145 -4.96 -15.10 15.83
C ILE A 145 -5.39 -14.44 14.51
N THR A 146 -6.23 -15.16 13.76
CA THR A 146 -6.82 -14.68 12.49
C THR A 146 -8.19 -14.02 12.70
N LEU A 147 -8.34 -13.22 13.74
CA LEU A 147 -9.61 -12.57 14.11
C LEU A 147 -10.16 -11.65 13.01
N VAL A 148 -9.26 -11.05 12.22
CA VAL A 148 -9.54 -10.02 11.23
C VAL A 148 -10.48 -10.50 10.13
N ASN A 149 -10.36 -11.74 9.66
CA ASN A 149 -11.12 -12.21 8.48
C ASN A 149 -12.64 -12.23 8.71
N LYS A 150 -13.10 -12.45 9.95
CA LYS A 150 -14.54 -12.48 10.25
C LYS A 150 -15.14 -11.09 10.44
N LEU A 151 -14.34 -10.12 10.91
CA LEU A 151 -14.77 -8.74 11.14
C LEU A 151 -14.66 -7.87 9.87
N ASN A 152 -13.87 -8.30 8.89
CA ASN A 152 -13.52 -7.48 7.72
C ASN A 152 -14.76 -7.01 6.92
N ILE A 153 -15.75 -7.88 6.71
CA ILE A 153 -16.97 -7.51 5.98
C ILE A 153 -17.77 -6.43 6.73
N ALA A 154 -17.86 -6.56 8.05
CA ALA A 154 -18.57 -5.55 8.87
C ALA A 154 -17.82 -4.21 8.87
N ILE A 155 -16.49 -4.24 8.99
CA ILE A 155 -15.65 -3.03 8.94
C ILE A 155 -15.80 -2.34 7.58
N ILE A 156 -15.78 -3.08 6.48
CA ILE A 156 -15.99 -2.53 5.13
C ILE A 156 -17.37 -1.90 5.02
N GLY A 157 -18.42 -2.57 5.48
CA GLY A 157 -19.79 -2.04 5.46
C GLY A 157 -19.92 -0.75 6.28
N LEU A 158 -19.33 -0.71 7.48
CA LEU A 158 -19.29 0.49 8.32
C LEU A 158 -18.48 1.62 7.69
N SER A 159 -17.36 1.33 7.03
CA SER A 159 -16.54 2.33 6.33
C SER A 159 -17.30 2.94 5.14
N VAL A 160 -18.03 2.12 4.38
CA VAL A 160 -18.87 2.60 3.28
C VAL A 160 -20.01 3.48 3.83
N LEU A 161 -20.70 3.04 4.90
CA LEU A 161 -21.74 3.83 5.55
C LEU A 161 -21.20 5.17 6.03
N LEU A 162 -20.04 5.18 6.69
CA LEU A 162 -19.37 6.38 7.16
C LEU A 162 -19.08 7.35 6.02
N VAL A 163 -18.54 6.87 4.90
CA VAL A 163 -18.24 7.70 3.72
C VAL A 163 -19.52 8.29 3.13
N VAL A 164 -20.59 7.50 3.02
CA VAL A 164 -21.88 7.99 2.51
C VAL A 164 -22.46 9.08 3.42
N VAL A 165 -22.46 8.85 4.73
CA VAL A 165 -22.95 9.85 5.72
C VAL A 165 -22.05 11.09 5.70
N PHE A 166 -20.72 10.93 5.65
CA PHE A 166 -19.79 12.03 5.55
C PHE A 166 -20.07 12.91 4.33
N VAL A 167 -20.15 12.32 3.14
CA VAL A 167 -20.44 13.06 1.90
C VAL A 167 -21.78 13.78 1.97
N ALA A 168 -22.81 13.12 2.50
CA ALA A 168 -24.15 13.72 2.65
C ALA A 168 -24.13 14.93 3.62
N LEU A 169 -23.46 14.79 4.77
CA LEU A 169 -23.32 15.89 5.74
C LEU A 169 -22.47 17.03 5.17
N ALA A 170 -21.35 16.71 4.50
CA ALA A 170 -20.49 17.71 3.91
C ALA A 170 -21.21 18.55 2.85
N PHE A 171 -21.98 17.95 1.95
CA PHE A 171 -22.79 18.69 0.99
C PHE A 171 -23.91 19.45 1.67
N LYS A 172 -24.58 18.89 2.69
CA LYS A 172 -25.57 19.63 3.47
C LYS A 172 -24.98 20.89 4.09
N THR A 173 -23.79 20.79 4.69
CA THR A 173 -23.10 21.94 5.30
C THR A 173 -22.68 22.95 4.24
N ALA A 174 -22.08 22.50 3.14
CA ALA A 174 -21.59 23.36 2.05
C ALA A 174 -22.74 24.17 1.37
N PHE A 175 -23.91 23.55 1.18
CA PHE A 175 -25.06 24.19 0.49
C PHE A 175 -26.12 24.72 1.46
N GLY A 176 -26.00 24.50 2.76
CA GLY A 176 -26.96 24.96 3.78
C GLY A 176 -26.62 26.33 4.37
N GLY A 177 -25.47 26.93 4.03
CA GLY A 177 -25.05 28.26 4.48
C GLY A 177 -25.40 29.38 3.51
N ASP A 178 -25.37 30.61 4.01
CA ASP A 178 -25.63 31.84 3.22
C ASP A 178 -24.44 32.25 2.33
N THR A 179 -23.28 31.62 2.47
CA THR A 179 -22.05 31.89 1.69
C THR A 179 -21.99 31.02 0.43
N ALA A 180 -21.80 31.66 -0.72
CA ALA A 180 -21.61 30.95 -1.97
C ALA A 180 -20.27 30.17 -1.93
N VAL A 181 -20.34 28.84 -1.96
CA VAL A 181 -19.17 27.96 -1.98
C VAL A 181 -18.72 27.75 -3.43
N SER A 182 -17.44 28.01 -3.71
CA SER A 182 -16.88 27.71 -5.02
C SER A 182 -16.66 26.20 -5.20
N LEU A 183 -17.35 25.58 -6.13
CA LEU A 183 -17.23 24.14 -6.42
C LEU A 183 -15.92 23.78 -7.15
N ILE A 184 -15.30 24.76 -7.80
CA ILE A 184 -14.13 24.56 -8.68
C ILE A 184 -12.84 24.93 -7.99
N GLU A 185 -12.88 25.85 -7.03
CA GLU A 185 -11.70 26.35 -6.32
C GLU A 185 -10.84 25.23 -5.73
N PRO A 186 -11.35 24.15 -5.07
CA PRO A 186 -10.54 23.07 -4.56
C PRO A 186 -9.78 22.26 -5.63
N PHE A 187 -10.12 22.44 -6.91
CA PHE A 187 -9.42 21.84 -8.05
C PHE A 187 -8.41 22.76 -8.71
N THR A 188 -8.24 23.98 -8.22
CA THR A 188 -7.21 24.91 -8.70
C THR A 188 -5.85 24.61 -8.07
N PHE A 189 -4.81 25.38 -8.41
CA PHE A 189 -3.45 25.11 -7.91
C PHE A 189 -3.08 25.94 -6.67
N GLY A 190 -3.94 26.85 -6.23
CA GLY A 190 -3.67 27.74 -5.11
C GLY A 190 -2.40 28.59 -5.27
N GLU A 191 -1.94 29.22 -4.19
CA GLU A 191 -0.72 30.04 -4.20
C GLU A 191 0.56 29.20 -4.34
N GLY A 192 0.58 27.97 -3.84
CA GLY A 192 1.71 27.03 -3.95
C GLY A 192 1.94 26.47 -5.36
N GLY A 193 0.98 26.70 -6.28
CA GLY A 193 1.06 26.28 -7.67
C GLY A 193 1.15 24.77 -7.86
N ILE A 194 1.53 24.35 -9.07
CA ILE A 194 1.61 22.92 -9.43
C ILE A 194 2.64 22.14 -8.60
N GLY A 195 3.65 22.79 -8.03
CA GLY A 195 4.65 22.16 -7.18
C GLY A 195 4.06 21.63 -5.87
N ALA A 196 3.24 22.44 -5.20
CA ALA A 196 2.52 22.04 -3.98
C ALA A 196 1.54 20.88 -4.27
N ILE A 197 0.80 20.98 -5.38
CA ILE A 197 -0.10 19.91 -5.84
C ILE A 197 0.68 18.61 -6.12
N ALA A 198 1.85 18.68 -6.75
CA ALA A 198 2.68 17.52 -7.02
C ALA A 198 3.23 16.88 -5.71
N SER A 199 3.64 17.72 -4.74
CA SER A 199 4.04 17.21 -3.41
C SER A 199 2.88 16.54 -2.68
N GLY A 200 1.68 17.13 -2.70
CA GLY A 200 0.47 16.51 -2.18
C GLY A 200 0.14 15.19 -2.89
N ALA A 201 0.16 15.18 -4.22
CA ALA A 201 -0.09 13.97 -5.01
C ALA A 201 0.96 12.86 -4.74
N ALA A 202 2.21 13.23 -4.45
CA ALA A 202 3.26 12.29 -4.07
C ALA A 202 2.96 11.60 -2.73
N ILE A 203 2.47 12.34 -1.73
CA ILE A 203 1.99 11.76 -0.46
C ILE A 203 0.82 10.81 -0.72
N LEU A 204 -0.13 11.23 -1.55
CA LEU A 204 -1.35 10.49 -1.86
C LEU A 204 -1.12 9.19 -2.64
N ALA A 205 0.09 8.94 -3.16
CA ALA A 205 0.44 7.66 -3.77
C ALA A 205 0.17 6.48 -2.81
N LEU A 206 0.34 6.69 -1.49
CA LEU A 206 0.01 5.68 -0.47
C LEU A 206 -1.47 5.27 -0.46
N SER A 207 -2.41 6.17 -0.81
CA SER A 207 -3.84 5.88 -0.84
C SER A 207 -4.22 4.89 -1.96
N PHE A 208 -3.37 4.79 -2.99
CA PHE A 208 -3.58 3.88 -4.11
C PHE A 208 -2.96 2.50 -3.89
N LEU A 209 -2.22 2.27 -2.79
CA LEU A 209 -1.69 0.95 -2.48
C LEU A 209 -2.83 -0.05 -2.36
N GLY A 210 -2.76 -1.11 -3.14
CA GLY A 210 -3.83 -2.11 -3.22
C GLY A 210 -4.34 -2.38 -4.64
N PHE A 211 -4.28 -1.41 -5.58
CA PHE A 211 -4.62 -1.73 -6.97
C PHE A 211 -3.63 -2.74 -7.57
N ASP A 212 -2.39 -2.68 -7.18
CA ASP A 212 -1.32 -3.61 -7.58
C ASP A 212 -1.46 -4.98 -6.92
N ALA A 213 -2.02 -5.03 -5.68
CA ALA A 213 -2.31 -6.27 -4.98
C ALA A 213 -3.34 -7.14 -5.72
N VAL A 214 -4.21 -6.57 -6.58
CA VAL A 214 -5.08 -7.35 -7.47
C VAL A 214 -4.27 -8.29 -8.36
N SER A 215 -3.04 -7.92 -8.73
CA SER A 215 -2.16 -8.76 -9.55
C SER A 215 -1.73 -10.05 -8.85
N THR A 216 -1.69 -10.07 -7.53
CA THR A 216 -1.33 -11.26 -6.73
C THR A 216 -2.40 -12.34 -6.78
N LEU A 217 -3.66 -11.97 -7.08
CA LEU A 217 -4.79 -12.90 -7.23
C LEU A 217 -4.84 -13.58 -8.61
N SER A 218 -3.77 -13.50 -9.40
CA SER A 218 -3.73 -14.07 -10.76
C SER A 218 -4.02 -15.58 -10.80
N GLU A 219 -3.68 -16.31 -9.75
CA GLU A 219 -3.90 -17.76 -9.67
C GLU A 219 -5.33 -18.13 -9.28
N GLU A 220 -6.05 -17.24 -8.60
CA GLU A 220 -7.44 -17.42 -8.17
C GLU A 220 -8.47 -16.87 -9.16
N ALA A 221 -8.02 -16.08 -10.14
CA ALA A 221 -8.88 -15.48 -11.15
C ALA A 221 -9.38 -16.52 -12.18
N LYS A 222 -10.66 -16.44 -12.56
CA LYS A 222 -11.26 -17.29 -13.62
C LYS A 222 -10.53 -17.08 -14.94
N ASN A 223 -10.26 -15.85 -15.34
CA ASN A 223 -9.56 -15.48 -16.57
C ASN A 223 -8.42 -14.47 -16.27
N PRO A 224 -7.25 -14.92 -15.74
CA PRO A 224 -6.22 -14.02 -15.24
C PRO A 224 -5.79 -12.96 -16.26
N ARG A 225 -5.55 -13.36 -17.51
CA ARG A 225 -5.10 -12.47 -18.58
C ARG A 225 -6.12 -11.42 -19.02
N LYS A 226 -7.41 -11.58 -18.67
CA LYS A 226 -8.50 -10.71 -19.09
C LYS A 226 -9.09 -9.95 -17.89
N ASP A 227 -9.38 -10.65 -16.80
CA ASP A 227 -10.11 -10.10 -15.66
C ASP A 227 -9.18 -9.29 -14.72
N ILE A 228 -7.97 -9.78 -14.43
CA ILE A 228 -7.00 -9.03 -13.60
C ILE A 228 -6.63 -7.67 -14.21
N PRO A 229 -6.22 -7.57 -15.51
CA PRO A 229 -5.91 -6.27 -16.10
C PRO A 229 -7.05 -5.26 -16.05
N ARG A 230 -8.28 -5.73 -16.22
CA ARG A 230 -9.47 -4.88 -16.13
C ARG A 230 -9.77 -4.48 -14.69
N ALA A 231 -9.67 -5.41 -13.75
CA ALA A 231 -9.89 -5.16 -12.34
C ALA A 231 -8.90 -4.12 -11.80
N ILE A 232 -7.61 -4.20 -12.15
CA ILE A 232 -6.59 -3.21 -11.79
C ILE A 232 -7.01 -1.79 -12.22
N ILE A 233 -7.38 -1.63 -13.49
CA ILE A 233 -7.79 -0.31 -14.02
C ILE A 233 -9.09 0.15 -13.37
N LEU A 234 -10.10 -0.72 -13.24
CA LEU A 234 -11.38 -0.39 -12.65
C LEU A 234 -11.26 -0.04 -11.16
N SER A 235 -10.47 -0.79 -10.38
CA SER A 235 -10.26 -0.48 -8.98
C SER A 235 -9.53 0.85 -8.79
N THR A 236 -8.47 1.11 -9.58
CA THR A 236 -7.75 2.40 -9.55
C THR A 236 -8.66 3.57 -9.88
N LEU A 237 -9.49 3.43 -10.93
CA LEU A 237 -10.42 4.48 -11.34
C LEU A 237 -11.52 4.69 -10.29
N THR A 238 -12.16 3.62 -9.84
CA THR A 238 -13.25 3.71 -8.85
C THR A 238 -12.75 4.26 -7.52
N GLY A 239 -11.64 3.72 -7.00
CA GLY A 239 -11.02 4.21 -5.76
C GLY A 239 -10.60 5.67 -5.89
N GLY A 240 -9.94 6.02 -6.99
CA GLY A 240 -9.50 7.39 -7.25
C GLY A 240 -10.66 8.40 -7.34
N LEU A 241 -11.76 8.03 -8.01
CA LEU A 241 -12.96 8.89 -8.05
C LEU A 241 -13.62 9.04 -6.67
N LEU A 242 -13.62 7.98 -5.86
CA LEU A 242 -14.10 8.05 -4.48
C LEU A 242 -13.20 8.95 -3.61
N PHE A 243 -11.87 8.86 -3.77
CA PHE A 243 -10.94 9.74 -3.08
C PHE A 243 -11.16 11.22 -3.46
N ILE A 244 -11.33 11.51 -4.76
CA ILE A 244 -11.67 12.86 -5.23
C ILE A 244 -12.99 13.32 -4.64
N LEU A 245 -14.05 12.50 -4.66
CA LEU A 245 -15.36 12.85 -4.13
C LEU A 245 -15.30 13.17 -2.63
N VAL A 246 -14.64 12.32 -1.83
CA VAL A 246 -14.55 12.49 -0.38
C VAL A 246 -13.72 13.72 -0.02
N SER A 247 -12.57 13.91 -0.70
CA SER A 247 -11.71 15.08 -0.47
C SER A 247 -12.40 16.39 -0.89
N TRP A 248 -13.14 16.37 -2.00
CA TRP A 248 -13.92 17.50 -2.47
C TRP A 248 -15.04 17.86 -1.51
N ALA A 249 -15.85 16.88 -1.10
CA ALA A 249 -16.92 17.11 -0.14
C ALA A 249 -16.37 17.70 1.18
N GLY A 250 -15.29 17.14 1.70
CA GLY A 250 -14.62 17.65 2.90
C GLY A 250 -14.08 19.07 2.73
N GLY A 251 -13.42 19.35 1.60
CA GLY A 251 -12.87 20.67 1.28
C GLY A 251 -13.95 21.75 1.09
N LEU A 252 -15.15 21.40 0.66
CA LEU A 252 -16.28 22.35 0.58
C LEU A 252 -16.86 22.72 1.94
N ALA A 253 -16.76 21.82 2.92
CA ALA A 253 -17.40 21.97 4.21
C ALA A 253 -16.45 22.46 5.32
N PHE A 254 -15.15 22.24 5.16
CA PHE A 254 -14.13 22.55 6.15
C PHE A 254 -12.88 23.13 5.52
N GLN A 255 -12.72 24.46 5.64
CA GLN A 255 -11.62 25.25 5.07
C GLN A 255 -11.02 26.15 6.16
N PRO A 256 -10.23 25.61 7.10
CA PRO A 256 -9.47 26.41 8.05
C PRO A 256 -8.29 27.09 7.33
N GLU A 257 -7.68 28.06 7.98
CA GLU A 257 -6.37 28.56 7.55
C GLU A 257 -5.29 27.53 7.88
N TRP A 258 -4.97 26.66 6.89
CA TRP A 258 -4.10 25.49 7.06
C TRP A 258 -2.70 25.83 7.57
N SER A 259 -2.19 27.02 7.23
CA SER A 259 -0.88 27.51 7.65
C SER A 259 -0.81 27.88 9.14
N SER A 260 -1.95 28.17 9.77
CA SER A 260 -2.05 28.58 11.17
C SER A 260 -2.16 27.41 12.15
N LEU A 261 -2.47 26.19 11.65
CA LEU A 261 -2.68 25.02 12.48
C LEU A 261 -1.37 24.44 13.01
N SER A 262 -1.37 24.00 14.25
CA SER A 262 -0.27 23.25 14.85
C SER A 262 -0.13 21.85 14.21
N ALA A 263 1.05 21.22 14.36
CA ALA A 263 1.29 19.88 13.85
C ALA A 263 0.27 18.86 14.36
N GLY A 264 -0.13 18.94 15.64
CA GLY A 264 -1.13 18.03 16.21
C GLY A 264 -2.53 18.25 15.62
N GLU A 265 -2.92 19.49 15.34
CA GLU A 265 -4.19 19.80 14.68
C GLU A 265 -4.21 19.32 13.23
N ILE A 266 -3.09 19.44 12.51
CA ILE A 266 -2.94 18.89 11.16
C ILE A 266 -3.07 17.36 11.15
N GLU A 267 -2.39 16.67 12.07
CA GLU A 267 -2.47 15.21 12.16
C GLU A 267 -3.88 14.72 12.55
N ALA A 268 -4.61 15.49 13.36
CA ALA A 268 -5.97 15.21 13.81
C ALA A 268 -7.06 15.74 12.85
N ALA A 269 -6.73 16.47 11.79
CA ALA A 269 -7.70 17.15 10.94
C ALA A 269 -8.78 16.24 10.35
N GLY A 270 -8.45 14.96 10.09
CA GLY A 270 -9.42 13.95 9.69
C GLY A 270 -10.52 13.70 10.74
N VAL A 271 -10.23 13.89 12.02
CA VAL A 271 -11.22 13.83 13.12
C VAL A 271 -11.96 15.16 13.24
N THR A 272 -11.23 16.27 13.15
CA THR A 272 -11.79 17.62 13.28
C THR A 272 -12.89 17.87 12.24
N VAL A 273 -12.70 17.45 10.99
CA VAL A 273 -13.72 17.60 9.95
C VAL A 273 -15.00 16.80 10.27
N MET A 274 -14.89 15.67 10.97
CA MET A 274 -16.06 14.90 11.40
C MET A 274 -16.84 15.63 12.47
N ASP A 275 -16.13 16.29 13.43
CA ASP A 275 -16.76 17.07 14.49
C ASP A 275 -17.50 18.28 13.94
N VAL A 276 -16.90 19.01 13.01
CA VAL A 276 -17.56 20.14 12.31
C VAL A 276 -18.83 19.71 11.59
N LEU A 277 -18.84 18.51 10.98
CA LEU A 277 -19.96 18.04 10.16
C LEU A 277 -21.10 17.41 10.96
N GLY A 278 -20.80 16.65 12.00
CA GLY A 278 -21.79 15.84 12.70
C GLY A 278 -21.65 15.82 14.22
N GLY A 279 -20.75 16.65 14.78
CA GLY A 279 -20.52 16.78 16.22
C GLY A 279 -19.95 15.50 16.84
N GLU A 280 -19.95 15.47 18.17
CA GLU A 280 -19.32 14.42 18.99
C GLU A 280 -19.75 12.99 18.63
N ALA A 281 -21.04 12.77 18.35
CA ALA A 281 -21.55 11.42 18.05
C ALA A 281 -21.01 10.89 16.74
N PHE A 282 -20.92 11.72 15.71
CA PHE A 282 -20.38 11.32 14.42
C PHE A 282 -18.86 11.14 14.49
N THR A 283 -18.18 11.98 15.24
CA THR A 283 -16.74 11.87 15.54
C THR A 283 -16.43 10.56 16.26
N ALA A 284 -17.17 10.24 17.32
CA ALA A 284 -16.99 8.97 18.04
C ALA A 284 -17.23 7.75 17.15
N PHE A 285 -18.25 7.81 16.29
CA PHE A 285 -18.51 6.76 15.30
C PHE A 285 -17.35 6.61 14.31
N PHE A 286 -16.86 7.73 13.76
CA PHE A 286 -15.69 7.73 12.87
C PHE A 286 -14.46 7.12 13.55
N VAL A 287 -14.10 7.59 14.75
CA VAL A 287 -12.93 7.11 15.49
C VAL A 287 -13.06 5.62 15.77
N ALA A 288 -14.22 5.14 16.18
CA ALA A 288 -14.45 3.72 16.43
C ALA A 288 -14.24 2.86 15.17
N VAL A 289 -14.85 3.26 14.04
CA VAL A 289 -14.71 2.54 12.76
C VAL A 289 -13.25 2.59 12.28
N TYR A 290 -12.61 3.76 12.38
CA TYR A 290 -11.24 3.95 11.94
C TYR A 290 -10.25 3.12 12.76
N VAL A 291 -10.34 3.18 14.09
CA VAL A 291 -9.44 2.45 15.01
C VAL A 291 -9.52 0.95 14.79
N VAL A 292 -10.74 0.40 14.65
CA VAL A 292 -10.91 -1.04 14.39
C VAL A 292 -10.35 -1.41 13.01
N GLY A 293 -10.56 -0.59 11.99
CA GLY A 293 -10.00 -0.77 10.66
C GLY A 293 -8.47 -0.68 10.64
N ALA A 294 -7.91 0.35 11.29
CA ALA A 294 -6.47 0.55 11.41
C ALA A 294 -5.78 -0.58 12.19
N PHE A 295 -6.42 -1.08 13.25
CA PHE A 295 -5.94 -2.23 13.99
C PHE A 295 -5.88 -3.50 13.11
N GLY A 296 -6.93 -3.77 12.34
CA GLY A 296 -6.97 -4.87 11.38
C GLY A 296 -5.93 -4.75 10.27
N SER A 297 -5.78 -3.55 9.70
CA SER A 297 -4.77 -3.23 8.69
C SER A 297 -3.35 -3.38 9.24
N GLY A 298 -3.09 -2.83 10.43
CA GLY A 298 -1.81 -2.96 11.13
C GLY A 298 -1.43 -4.41 11.41
N MET A 299 -2.41 -5.23 11.84
CA MET A 299 -2.22 -6.67 12.04
C MET A 299 -1.82 -7.38 10.75
N THR A 300 -2.58 -7.19 9.69
CA THR A 300 -2.33 -7.82 8.39
C THR A 300 -0.99 -7.35 7.81
N GLY A 301 -0.71 -6.05 7.85
CA GLY A 301 0.55 -5.47 7.40
C GLY A 301 1.75 -6.05 8.16
N GLN A 302 1.68 -6.16 9.48
CA GLN A 302 2.77 -6.73 10.28
C GLN A 302 2.98 -8.23 9.98
N VAL A 303 1.91 -9.01 9.76
CA VAL A 303 2.03 -10.42 9.33
C VAL A 303 2.73 -10.51 7.99
N SER A 304 2.28 -9.72 7.00
CA SER A 304 2.86 -9.72 5.64
C SER A 304 4.34 -9.39 5.66
N VAL A 305 4.74 -8.31 6.36
CA VAL A 305 6.16 -7.93 6.48
C VAL A 305 6.98 -9.00 7.19
N SER A 306 6.44 -9.57 8.27
CA SER A 306 7.13 -10.64 9.01
C SER A 306 7.37 -11.87 8.14
N ARG A 307 6.43 -12.23 7.27
CA ARG A 307 6.58 -13.32 6.30
C ARG A 307 7.61 -12.99 5.23
N ILE A 308 7.65 -11.74 4.72
CA ILE A 308 8.68 -11.29 3.77
C ILE A 308 10.07 -11.41 4.40
N LEU A 309 10.26 -10.89 5.63
CA LEU A 309 11.54 -11.00 6.34
C LEU A 309 11.93 -12.46 6.63
N TYR A 310 10.95 -13.29 6.97
CA TYR A 310 11.14 -14.73 7.13
C TYR A 310 11.62 -15.38 5.83
N ALA A 311 10.95 -15.12 4.71
CA ALA A 311 11.33 -15.66 3.40
C ALA A 311 12.75 -15.19 2.99
N MET A 312 13.06 -13.90 3.17
CA MET A 312 14.40 -13.36 2.90
C MET A 312 15.47 -14.00 3.79
N GLY A 313 15.15 -14.31 5.04
CA GLY A 313 16.04 -15.02 5.96
C GLY A 313 16.26 -16.48 5.54
N ARG A 314 15.19 -17.18 5.11
CA ARG A 314 15.22 -18.54 4.59
C ARG A 314 16.06 -18.63 3.30
N ASP A 315 15.87 -17.70 2.39
CA ASP A 315 16.55 -17.66 1.09
C ASP A 315 17.98 -17.14 1.19
N GLY A 316 18.47 -16.87 2.43
CA GLY A 316 19.85 -16.45 2.70
C GLY A 316 20.18 -15.01 2.34
N MET A 317 19.16 -14.18 2.10
CA MET A 317 19.30 -12.74 1.82
C MET A 317 19.49 -11.93 3.10
N LEU A 318 18.86 -12.37 4.20
CA LEU A 318 18.94 -11.77 5.52
C LEU A 318 19.45 -12.79 6.55
N PRO A 319 19.83 -12.35 7.77
CA PRO A 319 20.32 -13.25 8.81
C PRO A 319 19.37 -14.40 9.12
N ARG A 320 19.91 -15.63 9.20
CA ARG A 320 19.15 -16.88 9.46
C ARG A 320 18.19 -16.86 10.66
N PRO A 321 18.43 -16.13 11.78
CA PRO A 321 17.45 -16.06 12.87
C PRO A 321 16.06 -15.59 12.43
N LEU A 322 15.93 -14.78 11.39
CA LEU A 322 14.63 -14.33 10.84
C LEU A 322 13.83 -15.49 10.24
N ALA A 323 14.50 -16.56 9.80
CA ALA A 323 13.86 -17.76 9.26
C ALA A 323 13.37 -18.76 10.34
N LYS A 324 13.40 -18.38 11.62
CA LYS A 324 12.93 -19.26 12.69
C LYS A 324 11.43 -19.12 12.94
N LEU A 325 10.73 -20.24 12.92
CA LEU A 325 9.32 -20.34 13.31
C LEU A 325 9.18 -20.67 14.79
N GLY A 326 8.13 -20.13 15.40
CA GLY A 326 7.75 -20.44 16.78
C GLY A 326 7.21 -21.86 16.88
N ARG A 327 7.75 -22.65 17.80
CA ARG A 327 7.39 -24.09 17.98
C ARG A 327 5.90 -24.34 18.23
N ARG A 328 5.18 -23.41 18.87
CA ARG A 328 3.79 -23.62 19.29
C ARG A 328 2.76 -23.22 18.24
N PHE A 329 3.01 -22.12 17.52
CA PHE A 329 2.03 -21.49 16.62
C PHE A 329 2.49 -21.46 15.15
N GLY A 330 3.70 -21.91 14.84
CA GLY A 330 4.24 -21.88 13.48
C GLY A 330 4.45 -20.47 12.91
N THR A 331 4.43 -19.44 13.77
CA THR A 331 4.56 -18.04 13.37
C THR A 331 6.02 -17.57 13.37
N PRO A 332 6.44 -16.65 12.47
CA PRO A 332 7.81 -16.13 12.40
C PRO A 332 8.08 -15.10 13.51
N ILE A 333 8.21 -15.58 14.76
CA ILE A 333 8.30 -14.73 15.97
C ILE A 333 9.45 -13.73 15.86
N VAL A 334 10.65 -14.17 15.45
CA VAL A 334 11.82 -13.28 15.37
C VAL A 334 11.58 -12.16 14.36
N ALA A 335 11.01 -12.49 13.20
CA ALA A 335 10.67 -11.47 12.19
C ALA A 335 9.58 -10.50 12.71
N ALA A 336 8.52 -11.02 13.36
CA ALA A 336 7.46 -10.18 13.95
C ALA A 336 8.00 -9.23 15.02
N VAL A 337 8.87 -9.70 15.91
CA VAL A 337 9.55 -8.85 16.90
C VAL A 337 10.45 -7.82 16.22
N THR A 338 11.19 -8.19 15.16
CA THR A 338 12.04 -7.25 14.40
C THR A 338 11.20 -6.12 13.79
N VAL A 339 10.06 -6.45 13.17
CA VAL A 339 9.12 -5.46 12.62
C VAL A 339 8.59 -4.56 13.74
N SER A 340 8.22 -5.12 14.89
CA SER A 340 7.71 -4.34 16.02
C SER A 340 8.77 -3.41 16.62
N VAL A 341 10.03 -3.87 16.72
CA VAL A 341 11.14 -3.01 17.16
C VAL A 341 11.36 -1.86 16.18
N PHE A 342 11.29 -2.14 14.87
CA PHE A 342 11.31 -1.08 13.85
C PHE A 342 10.12 -0.11 14.02
N ALA A 343 8.92 -0.65 14.26
CA ALA A 343 7.71 0.15 14.44
C ALA A 343 7.72 1.02 15.71
N LEU A 344 8.57 0.74 16.71
CA LEU A 344 8.78 1.65 17.85
C LEU A 344 9.29 3.03 17.42
N SER A 345 9.90 3.16 16.24
CA SER A 345 10.28 4.48 15.71
C SER A 345 9.08 5.41 15.47
N ALA A 346 7.85 4.85 15.36
CA ALA A 346 6.61 5.64 15.34
C ALA A 346 6.45 6.60 16.51
N LEU A 347 7.08 6.31 17.65
CA LEU A 347 7.04 7.18 18.82
C LEU A 347 7.87 8.48 18.68
N PHE A 348 8.71 8.55 17.65
CA PHE A 348 9.65 9.65 17.41
C PHE A 348 9.50 10.29 16.03
N LEU A 349 8.71 9.70 15.14
CA LEU A 349 8.46 10.19 13.79
C LEU A 349 7.11 10.92 13.72
N SER A 350 7.02 11.92 12.84
CA SER A 350 5.73 12.52 12.48
C SER A 350 4.94 11.62 11.51
N LEU A 351 3.63 11.76 11.54
CA LEU A 351 2.74 11.06 10.60
C LEU A 351 3.11 11.40 9.14
N GLU A 352 3.47 12.66 8.89
CA GLU A 352 3.92 13.14 7.59
C GLU A 352 5.18 12.39 7.12
N ALA A 353 6.20 12.25 7.96
CA ALA A 353 7.44 11.55 7.61
C ALA A 353 7.17 10.08 7.24
N VAL A 354 6.30 9.41 7.99
CA VAL A 354 5.91 8.02 7.73
C VAL A 354 5.16 7.92 6.40
N ALA A 355 4.22 8.83 6.12
CA ALA A 355 3.49 8.86 4.85
C ALA A 355 4.43 9.05 3.64
N PHE A 356 5.42 9.94 3.77
CA PHE A 356 6.44 10.12 2.73
C PHE A 356 7.29 8.87 2.50
N MET A 357 7.65 8.12 3.56
CA MET A 357 8.44 6.89 3.43
C MET A 357 7.67 5.80 2.69
N ILE A 358 6.38 5.63 2.99
CA ILE A 358 5.49 4.70 2.28
C ILE A 358 5.45 5.07 0.79
N SER A 359 5.18 6.35 0.50
CA SER A 359 5.08 6.85 -0.88
C SER A 359 6.40 6.73 -1.64
N PHE A 360 7.55 6.90 -0.97
CA PHE A 360 8.87 6.71 -1.58
C PHE A 360 9.03 5.29 -2.12
N GLY A 361 8.72 4.28 -1.30
CA GLY A 361 8.79 2.87 -1.69
C GLY A 361 7.86 2.54 -2.86
N ALA A 362 6.60 2.97 -2.75
CA ALA A 362 5.57 2.74 -3.75
C ALA A 362 5.90 3.37 -5.11
N LEU A 363 6.24 4.67 -5.14
CA LEU A 363 6.54 5.39 -6.37
C LEU A 363 7.78 4.83 -7.09
N ALA A 364 8.82 4.42 -6.35
CA ALA A 364 9.98 3.76 -6.93
C ALA A 364 9.61 2.43 -7.61
N ALA A 365 8.79 1.61 -6.95
CA ALA A 365 8.31 0.35 -7.51
C ALA A 365 7.44 0.58 -8.75
N PHE A 366 6.53 1.54 -8.71
CA PHE A 366 5.65 1.91 -9.83
C PHE A 366 6.44 2.42 -11.04
N ALA A 367 7.49 3.23 -10.82
CA ALA A 367 8.41 3.64 -11.89
C ALA A 367 9.08 2.44 -12.57
N MET A 368 9.53 1.45 -11.79
CA MET A 368 10.15 0.24 -12.32
C MET A 368 9.16 -0.63 -13.11
N VAL A 369 7.89 -0.70 -12.73
CA VAL A 369 6.87 -1.41 -13.51
C VAL A 369 6.61 -0.72 -14.85
N ASN A 370 6.52 0.60 -14.86
CA ASN A 370 6.38 1.38 -16.10
C ASN A 370 7.55 1.09 -17.08
N LEU A 371 8.80 1.10 -16.59
CA LEU A 371 9.97 0.74 -17.39
C LEU A 371 9.95 -0.72 -17.83
N SER A 372 9.42 -1.62 -17.00
CA SER A 372 9.33 -3.05 -17.30
C SER A 372 8.45 -3.34 -18.51
N VAL A 373 7.36 -2.55 -18.71
CA VAL A 373 6.53 -2.66 -19.93
C VAL A 373 7.33 -2.28 -21.17
N ILE A 374 8.01 -1.14 -21.15
CA ILE A 374 8.84 -0.67 -22.27
C ILE A 374 9.87 -1.74 -22.63
N ARG A 375 10.60 -2.23 -21.60
CA ARG A 375 11.64 -3.26 -21.79
C ARG A 375 11.09 -4.56 -22.36
N THR A 376 9.94 -5.01 -21.87
CA THR A 376 9.36 -6.30 -22.24
C THR A 376 8.74 -6.31 -23.63
N TYR A 377 8.07 -5.22 -24.02
CA TYR A 377 7.30 -5.17 -25.27
C TYR A 377 8.08 -4.54 -26.44
N LEU A 378 8.90 -3.51 -26.19
CA LEU A 378 9.67 -2.84 -27.25
C LEU A 378 11.07 -3.46 -27.47
N PHE A 379 11.65 -4.07 -26.42
CA PHE A 379 12.99 -4.67 -26.47
C PHE A 379 12.99 -6.13 -25.97
N PRO A 380 12.22 -7.05 -26.59
CA PRO A 380 12.09 -8.42 -26.11
C PRO A 380 13.43 -9.17 -26.12
N LYS A 381 13.67 -9.99 -25.10
CA LYS A 381 14.80 -10.90 -25.05
C LYS A 381 14.62 -11.96 -26.16
N GLY A 382 15.64 -12.13 -27.03
CA GLY A 382 15.59 -13.14 -28.11
C GLY A 382 15.46 -12.57 -29.52
N GLY A 383 15.50 -11.26 -29.72
CA GLY A 383 15.79 -10.61 -31.01
C GLY A 383 14.70 -10.64 -32.10
N ARG A 384 13.59 -11.35 -31.94
CA ARG A 384 12.47 -11.30 -32.87
C ARG A 384 11.63 -10.05 -32.66
N ARG A 385 12.04 -8.95 -33.27
CA ARG A 385 11.19 -7.75 -33.37
C ARG A 385 10.06 -8.04 -34.36
N GLN A 386 8.85 -8.22 -33.86
CA GLN A 386 7.66 -8.14 -34.73
C GLN A 386 7.45 -6.65 -35.09
N PRO A 387 6.91 -6.38 -36.30
CA PRO A 387 6.57 -4.99 -36.65
C PRO A 387 5.59 -4.44 -35.64
N ILE A 388 6.01 -3.35 -34.97
CA ILE A 388 5.22 -2.69 -33.92
C ILE A 388 4.17 -1.84 -34.60
N THR A 389 2.89 -2.13 -34.39
CA THR A 389 1.80 -1.25 -34.84
C THR A 389 1.79 0.04 -34.04
N VAL A 390 1.31 1.14 -34.64
CA VAL A 390 1.17 2.44 -33.95
C VAL A 390 0.40 2.29 -32.64
N ARG A 391 -0.67 1.51 -32.63
CA ARG A 391 -1.45 1.23 -31.40
C ARG A 391 -0.61 0.54 -30.33
N ALA A 392 0.19 -0.44 -30.70
CA ALA A 392 1.08 -1.14 -29.77
C ALA A 392 2.18 -0.21 -29.26
N PHE A 393 2.74 0.65 -30.10
CA PHE A 393 3.73 1.66 -29.69
C PHE A 393 3.13 2.67 -28.70
N LEU A 394 1.93 3.16 -28.96
CA LEU A 394 1.23 4.04 -28.01
C LEU A 394 0.94 3.34 -26.69
N ALA A 395 0.46 2.10 -26.72
CA ALA A 395 0.05 1.37 -25.50
C ALA A 395 1.23 0.86 -24.67
N TYR A 396 2.35 0.46 -25.29
CA TYR A 396 3.47 -0.18 -24.60
C TYR A 396 4.77 0.64 -24.60
N GLY A 397 4.77 1.78 -25.29
CA GLY A 397 5.87 2.73 -25.34
C GLY A 397 5.48 4.06 -24.71
N VAL A 398 4.57 4.80 -25.36
CA VAL A 398 4.21 6.16 -24.94
C VAL A 398 3.49 6.19 -23.60
N ALA A 399 2.45 5.39 -23.41
CA ALA A 399 1.69 5.39 -22.16
C ALA A 399 2.53 5.01 -20.94
N PRO A 400 3.36 3.93 -20.96
CA PRO A 400 4.27 3.65 -19.85
C PRO A 400 5.35 4.71 -19.66
N LEU A 401 5.81 5.38 -20.72
CA LEU A 401 6.78 6.47 -20.60
C LEU A 401 6.16 7.69 -19.90
N ILE A 402 4.91 8.03 -20.21
CA ILE A 402 4.16 9.05 -19.49
C ILE A 402 3.98 8.63 -18.01
N GLY A 403 3.57 7.38 -17.75
CA GLY A 403 3.45 6.85 -16.41
C GLY A 403 4.76 6.93 -15.63
N PHE A 404 5.88 6.56 -16.26
CA PHE A 404 7.21 6.69 -15.68
C PHE A 404 7.56 8.15 -15.37
N ALA A 405 7.36 9.07 -16.33
CA ALA A 405 7.67 10.48 -16.16
C ALA A 405 6.84 11.11 -15.01
N LEU A 406 5.53 10.83 -14.97
CA LEU A 406 4.65 11.28 -13.89
C LEU A 406 5.09 10.68 -12.53
N THR A 407 5.37 9.38 -12.49
CA THR A 407 5.80 8.72 -11.25
C THR A 407 7.12 9.29 -10.74
N ILE A 408 8.09 9.55 -11.63
CA ILE A 408 9.37 10.18 -11.27
C ILE A 408 9.16 11.63 -10.83
N TRP A 409 8.30 12.37 -11.51
CA TRP A 409 7.98 13.74 -11.09
C TRP A 409 7.38 13.77 -9.68
N LEU A 410 6.38 12.94 -9.38
CA LEU A 410 5.85 12.82 -8.02
C LEU A 410 6.94 12.38 -7.02
N TRP A 411 7.77 11.41 -7.41
CA TRP A 411 8.85 10.91 -6.55
C TRP A 411 9.86 12.01 -6.20
N THR A 412 10.24 12.85 -7.17
CA THR A 412 11.14 13.99 -6.96
C THR A 412 10.48 15.15 -6.20
N SER A 413 9.15 15.17 -6.09
CA SER A 413 8.38 16.14 -5.31
C SER A 413 8.26 15.77 -3.83
N LEU A 414 8.78 14.61 -3.42
CA LEU A 414 8.87 14.22 -2.01
C LEU A 414 9.91 15.09 -1.27
N GLN A 415 9.75 15.22 0.04
CA GLN A 415 10.65 16.02 0.87
C GLN A 415 12.12 15.55 0.81
N PRO A 416 13.10 16.46 0.89
CA PRO A 416 14.53 16.10 0.85
C PRO A 416 14.96 15.08 1.91
N ALA A 417 14.39 15.14 3.13
CA ALA A 417 14.66 14.18 4.18
C ALA A 417 14.28 12.74 3.78
N THR A 418 13.18 12.57 3.04
CA THR A 418 12.73 11.28 2.51
C THR A 418 13.75 10.69 1.54
N TRP A 419 14.33 11.55 0.69
CA TRP A 419 15.37 11.14 -0.25
C TRP A 419 16.63 10.64 0.46
N LEU A 420 17.03 11.30 1.55
CA LEU A 420 18.19 10.87 2.34
C LEU A 420 17.97 9.47 2.92
N VAL A 421 16.83 9.25 3.59
CA VAL A 421 16.49 7.94 4.17
C VAL A 421 16.33 6.88 3.08
N GLY A 422 15.64 7.20 1.99
CA GLY A 422 15.47 6.29 0.86
C GLY A 422 16.80 5.92 0.19
N ALA A 423 17.72 6.86 0.03
CA ALA A 423 19.05 6.61 -0.51
C ALA A 423 19.89 5.71 0.42
N ILE A 424 19.83 5.94 1.74
CA ILE A 424 20.47 5.07 2.73
C ILE A 424 19.89 3.66 2.64
N TRP A 425 18.55 3.54 2.58
CA TRP A 425 17.88 2.26 2.46
C TRP A 425 18.29 1.51 1.19
N LEU A 426 18.33 2.20 0.05
CA LEU A 426 18.78 1.63 -1.22
C LEU A 426 20.24 1.19 -1.16
N ALA A 427 21.12 2.00 -0.54
CA ALA A 427 22.53 1.64 -0.35
C ALA A 427 22.69 0.37 0.48
N ILE A 428 21.89 0.20 1.55
CA ILE A 428 21.85 -1.04 2.33
C ILE A 428 21.45 -2.22 1.43
N GLY A 429 20.45 -2.07 0.58
CA GLY A 429 20.03 -3.11 -0.38
C GLY A 429 21.14 -3.48 -1.36
N VAL A 430 21.89 -2.50 -1.88
CA VAL A 430 23.05 -2.75 -2.76
C VAL A 430 24.16 -3.50 -2.01
N VAL A 431 24.44 -3.15 -0.77
CA VAL A 431 25.44 -3.87 0.06
C VAL A 431 24.98 -5.31 0.31
N ILE A 432 23.71 -5.53 0.66
CA ILE A 432 23.17 -6.89 0.88
C ILE A 432 23.34 -7.73 -0.38
N ILE A 433 22.93 -7.22 -1.55
CA ILE A 433 23.05 -7.96 -2.80
C ILE A 433 24.53 -8.23 -3.17
N ALA A 434 25.42 -7.27 -2.91
CA ALA A 434 26.86 -7.47 -3.14
C ALA A 434 27.44 -8.59 -2.27
N ILE A 435 27.04 -8.63 -0.98
CA ILE A 435 27.47 -9.69 -0.05
C ILE A 435 26.93 -11.05 -0.50
N VAL A 436 25.62 -11.14 -0.74
CA VAL A 436 24.93 -12.41 -1.08
C VAL A 436 25.44 -12.99 -2.40
N THR A 437 25.75 -12.13 -3.37
CA THR A 437 26.25 -12.55 -4.69
C THR A 437 27.79 -12.66 -4.76
N GLY A 438 28.48 -12.44 -3.65
CA GLY A 438 29.96 -12.48 -3.62
C GLY A 438 30.59 -11.44 -4.56
N GLY A 439 30.13 -10.19 -4.50
CA GLY A 439 30.57 -9.10 -5.38
C GLY A 439 29.97 -9.21 -6.78
N PHE A 440 28.71 -9.56 -6.91
CA PHE A 440 27.97 -9.73 -8.17
C PHE A 440 28.47 -10.88 -9.07
N LYS A 441 29.24 -11.83 -8.51
CA LYS A 441 29.80 -12.98 -9.23
C LYS A 441 28.81 -14.17 -9.30
N ARG A 442 27.84 -14.24 -8.41
CA ARG A 442 26.80 -15.28 -8.37
C ARG A 442 25.45 -14.72 -8.75
N PRO A 443 24.54 -15.53 -9.33
CA PRO A 443 23.18 -15.08 -9.58
C PRO A 443 22.49 -14.71 -8.26
N VAL A 444 21.63 -13.69 -8.32
CA VAL A 444 20.80 -13.29 -7.18
C VAL A 444 19.80 -14.41 -6.89
N PRO A 445 19.65 -14.85 -5.64
CA PRO A 445 18.60 -15.78 -5.24
C PRO A 445 17.22 -15.24 -5.66
N LYS A 446 16.32 -16.12 -6.07
CA LYS A 446 14.95 -15.74 -6.34
C LYS A 446 14.25 -15.51 -5.01
N MET A 447 13.72 -14.32 -4.81
CA MET A 447 12.83 -14.05 -3.69
C MET A 447 11.40 -14.38 -4.10
N ASP A 448 10.69 -15.11 -3.27
CA ASP A 448 9.27 -15.36 -3.41
C ASP A 448 8.50 -14.47 -2.45
N PHE A 449 7.97 -13.37 -2.95
CA PHE A 449 7.09 -12.46 -2.22
C PHE A 449 5.60 -12.85 -2.35
N SER A 450 5.31 -13.99 -2.99
CA SER A 450 3.94 -14.48 -2.96
C SER A 450 3.56 -14.73 -1.50
N GLU A 451 2.42 -14.24 -1.08
CA GLU A 451 1.80 -14.57 0.22
C GLU A 451 1.30 -16.04 0.18
N GLY A 452 2.15 -16.94 -0.34
CA GLY A 452 1.86 -18.34 -0.52
C GLY A 452 1.93 -19.07 0.81
N GLU A 453 0.93 -19.90 1.08
CA GLU A 453 1.07 -21.03 1.97
C GLU A 453 2.39 -21.77 1.67
N PRO A 454 3.09 -22.30 2.69
CA PRO A 454 4.31 -23.05 2.46
C PRO A 454 4.05 -24.13 1.39
N SER A 455 4.93 -24.20 0.37
CA SER A 455 4.79 -25.21 -0.68
C SER A 455 4.80 -26.61 -0.06
N THR A 456 4.17 -27.58 -0.72
CA THR A 456 4.13 -28.98 -0.23
C THR A 456 5.52 -29.51 0.08
N GLU A 457 6.54 -29.12 -0.70
CA GLU A 457 7.97 -29.41 -0.42
C GLU A 457 8.45 -28.79 0.90
N GLN A 458 7.93 -27.63 1.28
CA GLN A 458 8.29 -26.96 2.55
C GLN A 458 7.55 -27.58 3.74
N ILE A 459 6.33 -28.06 3.52
CA ILE A 459 5.57 -28.83 4.53
C ILE A 459 6.23 -30.17 4.75
N ASP A 460 6.69 -30.84 3.70
CA ASP A 460 7.39 -32.13 3.77
C ASP A 460 8.76 -31.98 4.44
N ALA A 461 9.53 -30.93 4.11
CA ALA A 461 10.79 -30.62 4.77
C ALA A 461 10.60 -30.26 6.26
N LEU A 462 9.51 -29.58 6.61
CA LEU A 462 9.13 -29.32 8.02
C LEU A 462 8.64 -30.59 8.71
N GLY A 463 8.00 -31.51 7.99
CA GLY A 463 7.57 -32.83 8.48
C GLY A 463 8.74 -33.78 8.76
N GLU A 464 9.81 -33.74 7.95
CA GLU A 464 11.05 -34.47 8.19
C GLU A 464 11.86 -33.92 9.36
N GLU A 465 11.86 -32.59 9.56
CA GLU A 465 12.53 -31.93 10.69
C GLU A 465 11.69 -31.97 11.99
N TYR A 466 10.37 -32.16 11.88
CA TYR A 466 9.42 -32.23 13.01
C TYR A 466 8.32 -33.28 12.79
N PRO A 467 8.59 -34.59 13.11
CA PRO A 467 7.66 -35.69 12.84
C PRO A 467 6.29 -35.63 13.55
N LEU A 468 6.08 -34.67 14.44
CA LEU A 468 4.84 -34.55 15.23
C LEU A 468 3.74 -33.69 14.58
N LEU A 469 3.99 -33.09 13.39
CA LEU A 469 2.99 -32.30 12.67
C LEU A 469 2.23 -33.09 11.59
N GLY A 470 2.67 -34.29 11.26
CA GLY A 470 2.07 -35.15 10.21
C GLY A 470 0.79 -35.90 10.60
N ASP A 471 0.42 -35.96 11.88
CA ASP A 471 -0.73 -36.76 12.37
C ASP A 471 -2.01 -35.96 12.68
N ARG A 472 -2.11 -34.72 12.22
CA ARG A 472 -3.33 -33.89 12.38
C ARG A 472 -3.68 -33.15 11.09
N ALA A 473 -3.94 -33.86 10.02
CA ALA A 473 -4.68 -33.38 8.85
C ALA A 473 -6.00 -34.15 8.71
#